data_da9daf495378df3cc720dcbf2fa1ff10
#
_entry.id   da9daf495378df3cc720dcbf2fa1ff10
#
_cell.length_a   1.000
_cell.length_b   1.000
_cell.length_c   1.000
_cell.angle_alpha   90.00
_cell.angle_beta   90.00
_cell.angle_gamma   90.00
#
_symmetry.space_group_name_H-M   'P 1'
#
loop_
_entity.id
_entity.type
_entity.pdbx_description
1 polymer ?
#
loop_
_entity_poly.entity_id
_entity_poly.type
_entity_poly.pdbx_seq_one_letter_code
_entity_poly.pdbx_strand_id
1 'polypeptide(L)'
;MSPAASPSVLPDIGPEAPDYWVEACRHLMKRDRVMKKLIPQHPGVCLQSRGDAFVTLARSIVGQQISVKAAQSVWERFAALSRRMTPAQVLKLKVDDMRAAG
;
A
#
# COMPACT_ATOMS: atom_id res chain seq x y z
N MET A 1 15.38 21.31 16.88
CA MET A 1 15.61 20.95 16.32
C MET A 1 16.20 20.47 15.69
N SER A 2 15.99 20.23 15.47
CA SER A 2 16.45 19.71 15.00
C SER A 2 16.92 19.67 14.07
N PRO A 3 17.11 19.48 13.97
CA PRO A 3 17.57 19.40 13.20
C PRO A 3 17.72 19.07 12.23
N ALA A 4 17.56 19.24 12.29
CA ALA A 4 17.68 18.94 11.44
C ALA A 4 18.25 18.29 10.85
N ALA A 5 18.59 18.30 11.49
CA ALA A 5 19.02 17.28 11.06
C ALA A 5 19.57 17.01 9.76
N SER A 6 20.33 16.19 9.52
CA SER A 6 20.64 15.82 8.20
C SER A 6 19.39 15.25 7.54
N PRO A 7 18.50 16.12 7.21
CA PRO A 7 17.15 15.74 6.87
C PRO A 7 17.05 14.94 5.61
N SER A 8 18.01 15.10 4.73
CA SER A 8 17.99 14.40 3.44
C SER A 8 18.34 12.93 3.53
N VAL A 9 18.76 12.45 4.69
CA VAL A 9 19.23 11.07 4.83
C VAL A 9 18.09 10.08 5.01
N LEU A 10 17.11 10.44 5.79
CA LEU A 10 15.97 9.56 6.08
C LEU A 10 14.69 10.14 5.50
N PRO A 11 13.78 9.29 5.07
CA PRO A 11 12.50 9.76 4.57
C PRO A 11 11.69 10.41 5.69
N ASP A 12 10.90 11.41 5.31
CA ASP A 12 9.89 11.97 6.17
C ASP A 12 8.69 11.03 6.10
N ILE A 13 8.44 10.30 7.18
CA ILE A 13 7.39 9.31 7.24
C ILE A 13 6.30 9.74 8.19
N GLY A 14 5.07 9.40 7.83
CA GLY A 14 3.94 9.69 8.68
C GLY A 14 3.80 8.70 9.83
N PRO A 15 2.85 8.97 10.74
CA PRO A 15 2.65 8.14 11.92
C PRO A 15 2.17 6.72 11.60
N GLU A 16 1.74 6.46 10.39
CA GLU A 16 1.26 5.13 9.98
C GLU A 16 2.37 4.23 9.47
N ALA A 17 3.59 4.73 9.41
CA ALA A 17 4.72 3.91 8.99
C ALA A 17 5.01 2.84 10.04
N PRO A 18 5.48 1.65 9.61
CA PRO A 18 5.89 0.64 10.58
C PRO A 18 6.99 1.16 11.51
N ASP A 19 6.96 0.72 12.75
CA ASP A 19 7.93 1.17 13.76
C ASP A 19 9.37 0.93 13.34
N TYR A 20 9.61 -0.13 12.59
CA TYR A 20 10.95 -0.50 12.15
C TYR A 20 11.41 0.24 10.88
N TRP A 21 10.54 1.05 10.25
CA TRP A 21 10.81 1.58 8.91
C TRP A 21 12.07 2.43 8.84
N VAL A 22 12.20 3.38 9.75
CA VAL A 22 13.37 4.28 9.77
C VAL A 22 14.65 3.49 9.98
N GLU A 23 14.62 2.55 10.91
CA GLU A 23 15.79 1.72 11.19
C GLU A 23 16.14 0.83 10.01
N ALA A 24 15.13 0.27 9.35
CA ALA A 24 15.34 -0.54 8.15
C ALA A 24 15.98 0.28 7.03
N CYS A 25 15.49 1.49 6.80
CA CYS A 25 16.07 2.39 5.81
C CYS A 25 17.52 2.71 6.13
N ARG A 26 17.81 3.01 7.38
CA ARG A 26 19.16 3.32 7.84
C ARG A 26 20.09 2.12 7.62
N HIS A 27 19.62 0.94 7.96
CA HIS A 27 20.37 -0.30 7.79
C HIS A 27 20.70 -0.56 6.31
N LEU A 28 19.71 -0.44 5.44
CA LEU A 28 19.90 -0.66 4.00
C LEU A 28 20.85 0.38 3.39
N MET A 29 20.71 1.65 3.76
CA MET A 29 21.58 2.71 3.27
C MET A 29 23.03 2.50 3.70
N LYS A 30 23.23 1.91 4.87
CA LYS A 30 24.57 1.64 5.38
C LYS A 30 25.22 0.46 4.68
N ARG A 31 24.43 -0.52 4.25
CA ARG A 31 24.93 -1.78 3.72
C ARG A 31 24.93 -1.88 2.21
N ASP A 32 24.20 -0.99 1.53
CA ASP A 32 24.03 -1.11 0.10
C ASP A 32 24.17 0.25 -0.56
N ARG A 33 25.08 0.35 -1.53
CA ARG A 33 25.33 1.62 -2.22
C ARG A 33 24.15 2.11 -3.04
N VAL A 34 23.45 1.19 -3.67
CA VAL A 34 22.30 1.53 -4.50
C VAL A 34 21.17 2.05 -3.61
N MET A 35 20.89 1.35 -2.52
CA MET A 35 19.87 1.79 -1.58
C MET A 35 20.22 3.12 -0.92
N LYS A 36 21.49 3.36 -0.67
CA LYS A 36 21.95 4.64 -0.12
C LYS A 36 21.57 5.81 -1.01
N LYS A 37 21.63 5.60 -2.33
CA LYS A 37 21.22 6.63 -3.30
C LYS A 37 19.73 6.68 -3.52
N LEU A 38 19.09 5.50 -3.51
CA LEU A 38 17.69 5.36 -3.90
C LEU A 38 16.74 5.87 -2.81
N ILE A 39 16.97 5.50 -1.57
CA ILE A 39 16.07 5.85 -0.47
C ILE A 39 15.84 7.35 -0.34
N PRO A 40 16.88 8.21 -0.36
CA PRO A 40 16.66 9.65 -0.26
C PRO A 40 15.88 10.26 -1.43
N GLN A 41 15.83 9.57 -2.58
CA GLN A 41 15.10 10.05 -3.74
C GLN A 41 13.58 9.86 -3.61
N HIS A 42 13.13 9.11 -2.61
CA HIS A 42 11.73 8.79 -2.39
C HIS A 42 11.30 9.14 -0.95
N PRO A 43 11.38 10.43 -0.59
CA PRO A 43 10.98 10.84 0.76
C PRO A 43 9.50 10.59 0.98
N GLY A 44 9.15 10.21 2.20
CA GLY A 44 7.76 9.97 2.55
C GLY A 44 7.19 8.62 2.14
N VAL A 45 7.94 7.84 1.38
CA VAL A 45 7.49 6.52 0.95
C VAL A 45 7.75 5.50 2.05
N CYS A 46 6.75 4.74 2.42
CA CYS A 46 6.87 3.66 3.40
C CYS A 46 5.77 2.64 3.18
N LEU A 47 5.94 1.48 3.80
CA LEU A 47 4.85 0.52 3.85
C LEU A 47 3.76 1.06 4.74
N GLN A 48 2.54 0.86 4.32
CA GLN A 48 1.37 1.25 5.09
C GLN A 48 0.44 0.07 5.23
N SER A 49 -0.08 -0.11 6.44
CA SER A 49 -1.12 -1.10 6.67
C SER A 49 -2.43 -0.59 6.08
N ARG A 50 -3.17 -1.46 5.42
CA ARG A 50 -4.53 -1.14 4.99
C ARG A 50 -5.55 -1.40 6.09
N GLY A 51 -5.11 -1.92 7.22
CA GLY A 51 -5.90 -2.10 8.43
C GLY A 51 -6.76 -3.35 8.43
N ASP A 52 -7.56 -3.55 7.43
CA ASP A 52 -8.52 -4.66 7.37
C ASP A 52 -7.94 -5.80 6.54
N ALA A 53 -7.80 -6.97 7.18
CA ALA A 53 -7.21 -8.14 6.52
C ALA A 53 -8.04 -8.63 5.33
N PHE A 54 -9.36 -8.64 5.46
CA PHE A 54 -10.23 -9.07 4.38
C PHE A 54 -10.12 -8.14 3.17
N VAL A 55 -10.20 -6.83 3.40
CA VAL A 55 -10.08 -5.84 2.33
C VAL A 55 -8.73 -5.96 1.62
N THR A 56 -7.66 -6.13 2.38
CA THR A 56 -6.32 -6.29 1.82
C THR A 56 -6.24 -7.51 0.92
N LEU A 57 -6.77 -8.63 1.38
CA LEU A 57 -6.76 -9.87 0.62
C LEU A 57 -7.63 -9.78 -0.63
N ALA A 58 -8.84 -9.27 -0.48
CA ALA A 58 -9.78 -9.11 -1.59
C ALA A 58 -9.20 -8.19 -2.67
N ARG A 59 -8.60 -7.08 -2.26
CA ARG A 59 -7.97 -6.13 -3.17
C ARG A 59 -6.80 -6.77 -3.92
N SER A 60 -6.03 -7.60 -3.24
CA SER A 60 -4.91 -8.32 -3.86
C SER A 60 -5.40 -9.30 -4.94
N ILE A 61 -6.48 -10.02 -4.65
CA ILE A 61 -7.04 -10.98 -5.60
C ILE A 61 -7.60 -10.26 -6.82
N VAL A 62 -8.38 -9.21 -6.60
CA VAL A 62 -9.00 -8.44 -7.69
C VAL A 62 -7.93 -7.83 -8.60
N GLY A 63 -6.79 -7.46 -8.04
CA GLY A 63 -5.72 -6.81 -8.79
C GLY A 63 -4.70 -7.74 -9.43
N GLN A 64 -4.87 -9.06 -9.32
CA GLN A 64 -3.91 -9.99 -9.89
C GLN A 64 -3.88 -9.93 -11.42
N GLN A 65 -2.68 -10.03 -11.98
CA GLN A 65 -2.44 -10.16 -13.42
C GLN A 65 -2.85 -8.95 -14.26
N ILE A 66 -3.07 -7.81 -13.64
CA ILE A 66 -3.37 -6.56 -14.34
C ILE A 66 -2.48 -5.44 -13.83
N SER A 67 -2.41 -4.35 -14.59
CA SER A 67 -1.59 -3.20 -14.19
C SER A 67 -2.13 -2.57 -12.90
N VAL A 68 -1.28 -1.81 -12.21
CA VAL A 68 -1.68 -1.10 -10.98
C VAL A 68 -2.86 -0.18 -11.24
N LYS A 69 -2.83 0.55 -12.36
CA LYS A 69 -3.91 1.47 -12.72
C LYS A 69 -5.21 0.73 -13.00
N ALA A 70 -5.14 -0.36 -13.75
CA ALA A 70 -6.32 -1.18 -14.04
C ALA A 70 -6.87 -1.82 -12.75
N ALA A 71 -5.97 -2.29 -11.88
CA ALA A 71 -6.36 -2.87 -10.60
C ALA A 71 -7.14 -1.88 -9.75
N GLN A 72 -6.71 -0.62 -9.71
CA GLN A 72 -7.42 0.41 -8.96
C GLN A 72 -8.82 0.64 -9.51
N SER A 73 -8.96 0.72 -10.82
CA SER A 73 -10.28 0.91 -11.46
C SER A 73 -11.22 -0.26 -11.21
N VAL A 74 -10.72 -1.47 -11.35
CA VAL A 74 -11.52 -2.68 -11.11
C VAL A 74 -11.93 -2.74 -9.64
N TRP A 75 -11.00 -2.46 -8.73
CA TRP A 75 -11.31 -2.45 -7.31
C TRP A 75 -12.41 -1.46 -6.96
N GLU A 76 -12.35 -0.25 -7.51
CA GLU A 76 -13.36 0.77 -7.25
C GLU A 76 -14.75 0.32 -7.70
N ARG A 77 -14.83 -0.29 -8.89
CA ARG A 77 -16.10 -0.83 -9.38
C ARG A 77 -16.60 -2.00 -8.55
N PHE A 78 -15.71 -2.90 -8.16
CA PHE A 78 -16.05 -4.03 -7.32
C PHE A 78 -16.54 -3.58 -5.94
N ALA A 79 -15.81 -2.68 -5.31
CA ALA A 79 -16.15 -2.19 -3.98
C ALA A 79 -17.49 -1.44 -3.97
N ALA A 80 -17.83 -0.79 -5.08
CA ALA A 80 -19.09 -0.06 -5.20
C ALA A 80 -20.33 -0.98 -5.23
N LEU A 81 -20.15 -2.28 -5.47
CA LEU A 81 -21.24 -3.23 -5.48
C LEU A 81 -21.82 -3.50 -4.10
N SER A 82 -21.10 -3.16 -3.05
CA SER A 82 -21.49 -3.43 -1.68
C SER A 82 -21.29 -2.21 -0.80
N ARG A 83 -22.16 -2.02 0.17
CA ARG A 83 -22.03 -0.90 1.13
C ARG A 83 -20.82 -1.07 2.05
N ARG A 84 -20.50 -2.31 2.37
CA ARG A 84 -19.35 -2.65 3.21
C ARG A 84 -18.59 -3.78 2.57
N MET A 85 -17.28 -3.68 2.65
CA MET A 85 -16.41 -4.72 2.13
C MET A 85 -16.11 -5.73 3.23
N THR A 86 -17.04 -6.64 3.45
CA THR A 86 -16.95 -7.73 4.41
C THR A 86 -17.24 -9.06 3.72
N PRO A 87 -16.73 -10.17 4.27
CA PRO A 87 -17.02 -11.48 3.67
C PRO A 87 -18.51 -11.74 3.53
N ALA A 88 -19.30 -11.40 4.55
CA ALA A 88 -20.73 -11.61 4.52
C ALA A 88 -21.42 -10.82 3.40
N GLN A 89 -21.01 -9.59 3.19
CA GLN A 89 -21.61 -8.76 2.15
C GLN A 89 -21.19 -9.22 0.74
N VAL A 90 -19.93 -9.60 0.58
CA VAL A 90 -19.45 -10.09 -0.72
C VAL A 90 -20.16 -11.39 -1.12
N LEU A 91 -20.42 -12.26 -0.17
CA LEU A 91 -21.15 -13.50 -0.45
C LEU A 91 -22.56 -13.26 -0.99
N LYS A 92 -23.14 -12.11 -0.75
CA LYS A 92 -24.47 -11.74 -1.26
C LYS A 92 -24.44 -11.19 -2.68
N LEU A 93 -23.25 -10.88 -3.21
CA LEU A 93 -23.15 -10.34 -4.54
C LEU A 93 -23.37 -11.41 -5.60
N LYS A 94 -23.95 -11.00 -6.72
CA LYS A 94 -24.15 -11.90 -7.86
C LYS A 94 -22.85 -11.99 -8.66
N VAL A 95 -22.56 -13.20 -9.14
CA VAL A 95 -21.35 -13.43 -9.93
C VAL A 95 -21.34 -12.56 -11.19
N ASP A 96 -22.47 -12.38 -11.84
CA ASP A 96 -22.53 -11.56 -13.05
C ASP A 96 -22.18 -10.10 -12.77
N ASP A 97 -22.63 -9.56 -11.64
CA ASP A 97 -22.30 -8.20 -11.24
C ASP A 97 -20.81 -8.06 -10.96
N MET A 98 -20.20 -9.06 -10.32
CA MET A 98 -18.77 -9.06 -10.07
C MET A 98 -17.96 -9.13 -11.37
N ARG A 99 -18.40 -9.93 -12.33
CA ARG A 99 -17.76 -10.02 -13.65
C ARG A 99 -17.85 -8.70 -14.40
N ALA A 100 -18.98 -8.01 -14.30
CA ALA A 100 -19.15 -6.72 -14.94
C ALA A 100 -18.23 -5.64 -14.40
N ALA A 101 -17.74 -5.81 -13.18
CA ALA A 101 -16.77 -4.88 -12.61
C ALA A 101 -15.37 -5.00 -13.21
N GLY A 102 -15.06 -6.13 -13.85
CA GLY A 102 -13.78 -6.31 -14.51
C GLY A 102 -13.02 -7.63 -14.27
#